data_2760ca7a05ec8dc381d6c6b2acb12de4
#
_entry.id   2760ca7a05ec8dc381d6c6b2acb12de4
#
_cell.length_a   1.000
_cell.length_b   1.000
_cell.length_c   1.000
_cell.angle_alpha   90.00
_cell.angle_beta   90.00
_cell.angle_gamma   90.00
#
_symmetry.space_group_name_H-M   'P 1'
#
loop_
_entity.id
_entity.type
_entity.pdbx_description
1 polymer ?
#
loop_
_entity_poly.entity_id
_entity_poly.type
_entity_poly.pdbx_seq_one_letter_code
_entity_poly.pdbx_strand_id
1 'polypeptide(L)'
;MEIVKTTKLSQQQIDDVQQLLKTVHHADQTYRSPYLSSQYNYLSEMPAFVLLYANHVLSGFSMLYADGELDEIVELYLNVLPQSRRNGYGTTLRLESEAILHQFGYQKFQYITEMNFLKSNPTFLEHVGLTAETDHEYQMRWQHSQYDLANRTAVKFQRLQQADIENIGELNALAFEMNIEEATRAITTAFHDDGTVCFVLKTLNDEDIGYCAVDNGTEYYLYNLFIKHEYRNQGYATYLVDLIVRELSKQIQKDFVIGVDQTNIPAVKAYTKAGFKIETEVVYLQ
;
A
#
# COMPACT_ATOMS: atom_id res chain seq x y z
N MET A 1 -22.07 17.35 13.96
CA MET A 1 -21.21 16.22 13.57
C MET A 1 -22.03 15.33 12.69
N GLU A 2 -21.53 14.97 11.52
CA GLU A 2 -22.15 14.08 10.55
C GLU A 2 -21.16 12.96 10.21
N ILE A 3 -21.66 11.72 10.09
CA ILE A 3 -20.84 10.55 9.74
C ILE A 3 -21.40 9.98 8.44
N VAL A 4 -20.52 9.81 7.47
CA VAL A 4 -20.83 9.20 6.17
C VAL A 4 -20.05 7.90 6.04
N LYS A 5 -20.75 6.79 5.80
CA LYS A 5 -20.19 5.48 5.50
C LYS A 5 -20.43 5.17 4.03
N THR A 6 -19.39 4.79 3.32
CA THR A 6 -19.52 4.51 1.87
C THR A 6 -18.57 3.42 1.42
N THR A 7 -18.97 2.67 0.41
CA THR A 7 -18.11 1.68 -0.26
C THR A 7 -17.12 2.33 -1.20
N LYS A 8 -17.45 3.49 -1.77
CA LYS A 8 -16.60 4.24 -2.72
C LYS A 8 -16.68 5.72 -2.41
N LEU A 9 -15.55 6.41 -2.58
CA LEU A 9 -15.47 7.85 -2.46
C LEU A 9 -15.88 8.51 -3.80
N SER A 10 -16.63 9.61 -3.73
CA SER A 10 -16.78 10.53 -4.85
C SER A 10 -15.48 11.32 -5.08
N GLN A 11 -15.30 11.94 -6.23
CA GLN A 11 -14.12 12.76 -6.51
C GLN A 11 -13.92 13.87 -5.47
N GLN A 12 -15.00 14.54 -5.07
CA GLN A 12 -14.93 15.57 -4.02
C GLN A 12 -14.45 14.99 -2.68
N GLN A 13 -14.93 13.81 -2.30
CA GLN A 13 -14.49 13.15 -1.07
C GLN A 13 -13.02 12.72 -1.15
N ILE A 14 -12.55 12.26 -2.31
CA ILE A 14 -11.13 11.97 -2.54
C ILE A 14 -10.29 13.24 -2.32
N ASP A 15 -10.69 14.35 -2.91
CA ASP A 15 -9.98 15.63 -2.79
C ASP A 15 -9.96 16.11 -1.32
N ASP A 16 -11.09 16.00 -0.61
CA ASP A 16 -11.20 16.36 0.81
C ASP A 16 -10.30 15.47 1.69
N VAL A 17 -10.27 14.15 1.44
CA VAL A 17 -9.40 13.20 2.15
C VAL A 17 -7.93 13.49 1.87
N GLN A 18 -7.54 13.72 0.64
CA GLN A 18 -6.17 14.07 0.28
C GLN A 18 -5.72 15.37 0.98
N GLN A 19 -6.59 16.38 1.06
CA GLN A 19 -6.30 17.63 1.77
C GLN A 19 -6.16 17.40 3.29
N LEU A 20 -7.02 16.53 3.87
CA LEU A 20 -6.91 16.13 5.27
C LEU A 20 -5.58 15.42 5.52
N LEU A 21 -5.24 14.40 4.73
CA LEU A 21 -4.00 13.63 4.84
C LEU A 21 -2.77 14.54 4.73
N LYS A 22 -2.75 15.44 3.75
CA LYS A 22 -1.66 16.42 3.61
C LYS A 22 -1.46 17.25 4.87
N THR A 23 -2.55 17.66 5.52
CA THR A 23 -2.50 18.46 6.77
C THR A 23 -1.98 17.62 7.93
N VAL A 24 -2.45 16.35 8.04
CA VAL A 24 -2.01 15.40 9.05
C VAL A 24 -0.53 15.07 8.89
N HIS A 25 -0.10 14.70 7.68
CA HIS A 25 1.28 14.37 7.37
C HIS A 25 2.25 15.51 7.71
N HIS A 26 1.86 16.74 7.35
CA HIS A 26 2.68 17.90 7.69
C HIS A 26 2.82 18.10 9.21
N ALA A 27 1.74 17.95 9.96
CA ALA A 27 1.73 18.16 11.41
C ALA A 27 2.45 17.04 12.18
N ASP A 28 2.29 15.80 11.75
CA ASP A 28 2.80 14.62 12.44
C ASP A 28 4.15 14.13 11.90
N GLN A 29 4.64 14.72 10.81
CA GLN A 29 5.83 14.27 10.07
C GLN A 29 5.70 12.80 9.66
N THR A 30 4.53 12.47 9.11
CA THR A 30 4.16 11.15 8.58
C THR A 30 4.06 11.19 7.06
N TYR A 31 4.03 10.03 6.40
CA TYR A 31 4.14 9.93 4.94
C TYR A 31 3.22 8.87 4.32
N ARG A 32 2.81 7.87 5.10
CA ARG A 32 1.99 6.77 4.59
C ARG A 32 0.56 7.21 4.33
N SER A 33 0.13 7.15 3.07
CA SER A 33 -1.25 7.38 2.68
C SER A 33 -1.98 6.06 2.44
N PRO A 34 -3.26 5.94 2.83
CA PRO A 34 -4.07 4.78 2.52
C PRO A 34 -4.40 4.73 1.02
N TYR A 35 -4.67 3.55 0.52
CA TYR A 35 -5.18 3.34 -0.83
C TYR A 35 -6.66 3.76 -0.90
N LEU A 36 -6.99 4.83 -1.65
CA LEU A 36 -8.32 5.44 -1.67
C LEU A 36 -9.31 4.73 -2.62
N SER A 37 -9.21 3.40 -2.72
CA SER A 37 -10.13 2.55 -3.47
C SER A 37 -10.48 1.29 -2.67
N SER A 38 -11.68 0.75 -2.87
CA SER A 38 -12.14 -0.50 -2.24
C SER A 38 -12.13 -1.69 -3.20
N GLN A 39 -11.50 -1.55 -4.37
CA GLN A 39 -11.57 -2.56 -5.43
C GLN A 39 -10.94 -3.92 -5.05
N TYR A 40 -10.01 -3.91 -4.09
CA TYR A 40 -9.40 -5.13 -3.57
C TYR A 40 -10.15 -5.72 -2.38
N ASN A 41 -11.08 -4.98 -1.77
CA ASN A 41 -11.84 -5.52 -0.63
C ASN A 41 -12.62 -6.77 -1.04
N TYR A 42 -12.52 -7.83 -0.23
CA TYR A 42 -13.15 -9.13 -0.48
C TYR A 42 -14.68 -9.01 -0.56
N LEU A 43 -15.29 -8.25 0.37
CA LEU A 43 -16.73 -7.95 0.38
C LEU A 43 -16.98 -6.57 -0.24
N SER A 44 -17.36 -6.54 -1.51
CA SER A 44 -17.53 -5.29 -2.27
C SER A 44 -18.68 -4.38 -1.75
N GLU A 45 -19.66 -4.95 -1.04
CA GLU A 45 -20.77 -4.22 -0.43
C GLU A 45 -20.45 -3.64 0.95
N MET A 46 -19.33 -4.03 1.57
CA MET A 46 -18.90 -3.48 2.84
C MET A 46 -18.44 -2.02 2.68
N PRO A 47 -18.93 -1.08 3.54
CA PRO A 47 -18.37 0.26 3.56
C PRO A 47 -16.88 0.22 3.87
N ALA A 48 -16.07 0.71 2.95
CA ALA A 48 -14.62 0.78 3.08
C ALA A 48 -14.14 2.10 3.68
N PHE A 49 -15.01 3.10 3.76
CA PHE A 49 -14.66 4.45 4.19
C PHE A 49 -15.66 4.98 5.20
N VAL A 50 -15.14 5.60 6.27
CA VAL A 50 -15.91 6.36 7.27
C VAL A 50 -15.38 7.79 7.27
N LEU A 51 -16.23 8.75 6.91
CA LEU A 51 -15.88 10.17 6.91
C LEU A 51 -16.67 10.89 8.02
N LEU A 52 -15.95 11.68 8.81
CA LEU A 52 -16.53 12.47 9.90
C LEU A 52 -16.42 13.95 9.55
N TYR A 53 -17.58 14.59 9.36
CA TYR A 53 -17.69 16.02 9.10
C TYR A 53 -18.08 16.76 10.38
N ALA A 54 -17.36 17.84 10.68
CA ALA A 54 -17.72 18.79 11.71
C ALA A 54 -17.84 20.18 11.11
N ASN A 55 -19.00 20.83 11.28
CA ASN A 55 -19.32 22.12 10.66
C ASN A 55 -19.06 22.13 9.13
N HIS A 56 -19.49 21.08 8.44
CA HIS A 56 -19.33 20.85 7.00
C HIS A 56 -17.87 20.71 6.53
N VAL A 57 -16.90 20.53 7.43
CA VAL A 57 -15.50 20.28 7.10
C VAL A 57 -15.16 18.84 7.44
N LEU A 58 -14.51 18.12 6.52
CA LEU A 58 -13.98 16.78 6.81
C LEU A 58 -12.92 16.90 7.90
N SER A 59 -13.25 16.39 9.08
CA SER A 59 -12.44 16.52 10.29
C SER A 59 -11.77 15.22 10.72
N GLY A 60 -12.25 14.11 10.18
CA GLY A 60 -11.67 12.79 10.40
C GLY A 60 -12.07 11.82 9.30
N PHE A 61 -11.24 10.82 9.09
CA PHE A 61 -11.34 9.84 8.04
C PHE A 61 -10.82 8.50 8.53
N SER A 62 -11.50 7.41 8.15
CA SER A 62 -11.01 6.05 8.32
C SER A 62 -11.22 5.28 7.02
N MET A 63 -10.25 4.42 6.69
CA MET A 63 -10.32 3.43 5.63
C MET A 63 -10.17 2.03 6.22
N LEU A 64 -11.00 1.10 5.75
CA LEU A 64 -10.99 -0.33 6.07
C LEU A 64 -10.49 -1.07 4.82
N TYR A 65 -9.25 -1.52 4.84
CA TYR A 65 -8.64 -2.29 3.76
C TYR A 65 -8.74 -3.78 4.09
N ALA A 66 -9.71 -4.46 3.47
CA ALA A 66 -10.14 -5.84 3.78
C ALA A 66 -10.06 -6.70 2.51
N ASP A 67 -8.85 -6.91 1.99
CA ASP A 67 -8.60 -7.63 0.74
C ASP A 67 -8.62 -9.16 0.90
N GLY A 68 -8.45 -9.66 2.12
CA GLY A 68 -8.50 -11.05 2.49
C GLY A 68 -9.88 -11.56 2.93
N GLU A 69 -9.98 -12.88 3.13
CA GLU A 69 -11.18 -13.56 3.62
C GLU A 69 -11.52 -13.17 5.07
N LEU A 70 -12.68 -13.65 5.59
CA LEU A 70 -13.21 -13.21 6.89
C LEU A 70 -12.36 -13.58 8.10
N ASP A 71 -11.46 -14.54 7.97
CA ASP A 71 -10.53 -14.97 9.02
C ASP A 71 -9.15 -14.28 8.93
N GLU A 72 -8.96 -13.42 7.94
CA GLU A 72 -7.74 -12.63 7.76
C GLU A 72 -7.81 -11.28 8.49
N ILE A 73 -6.67 -10.61 8.57
CA ILE A 73 -6.53 -9.33 9.29
C ILE A 73 -6.89 -8.19 8.37
N VAL A 74 -7.80 -7.32 8.81
CA VAL A 74 -8.17 -6.08 8.12
C VAL A 74 -7.27 -4.94 8.59
N GLU A 75 -6.76 -4.14 7.66
CA GLU A 75 -5.99 -2.93 7.95
C GLU A 75 -6.88 -1.70 8.07
N LEU A 76 -6.72 -0.98 9.17
CA LEU A 76 -7.46 0.24 9.49
C LEU A 76 -6.54 1.46 9.47
N TYR A 77 -6.78 2.36 8.54
CA TYR A 77 -6.19 3.70 8.52
C TYR A 77 -7.15 4.68 9.16
N LEU A 78 -6.70 5.41 10.17
CA LEU A 78 -7.53 6.37 10.91
C LEU A 78 -6.78 7.69 11.10
N ASN A 79 -7.36 8.77 10.59
CA ASN A 79 -6.76 10.09 10.62
C ASN A 79 -7.76 11.15 11.12
N VAL A 80 -7.30 12.04 11.99
CA VAL A 80 -8.07 13.19 12.50
C VAL A 80 -7.25 14.45 12.31
N LEU A 81 -7.86 15.48 11.73
CA LEU A 81 -7.22 16.79 11.58
C LEU A 81 -6.63 17.26 12.90
N PRO A 82 -5.39 17.78 12.95
CA PRO A 82 -4.72 18.18 14.18
C PRO A 82 -5.54 19.12 15.05
N GLN A 83 -6.17 20.14 14.45
CA GLN A 83 -7.03 21.10 15.15
C GLN A 83 -8.37 20.49 15.63
N SER A 84 -8.73 19.31 15.16
CA SER A 84 -9.98 18.62 15.54
C SER A 84 -9.74 17.48 16.54
N ARG A 85 -8.50 17.23 16.95
CA ARG A 85 -8.14 16.23 17.96
C ARG A 85 -8.66 16.59 19.33
N ARG A 86 -8.73 15.60 20.23
CA ARG A 86 -9.22 15.73 21.61
C ARG A 86 -10.72 16.11 21.72
N ASN A 87 -11.48 15.97 20.62
CA ASN A 87 -12.94 16.13 20.57
C ASN A 87 -13.70 14.79 20.49
N GLY A 88 -13.02 13.66 20.72
CA GLY A 88 -13.63 12.32 20.63
C GLY A 88 -13.73 11.76 19.21
N TYR A 89 -13.31 12.49 18.17
CA TYR A 89 -13.49 12.07 16.77
C TYR A 89 -12.72 10.81 16.42
N GLY A 90 -11.51 10.63 16.93
CA GLY A 90 -10.76 9.39 16.75
C GLY A 90 -11.48 8.18 17.36
N THR A 91 -12.02 8.31 18.55
CA THR A 91 -12.83 7.26 19.20
C THR A 91 -14.09 6.96 18.41
N THR A 92 -14.78 7.98 17.91
CA THR A 92 -15.97 7.79 17.07
C THR A 92 -15.63 7.04 15.78
N LEU A 93 -14.61 7.45 15.05
CA LEU A 93 -14.17 6.77 13.82
C LEU A 93 -13.79 5.32 14.10
N ARG A 94 -13.05 5.07 15.18
CA ARG A 94 -12.69 3.72 15.62
C ARG A 94 -13.91 2.85 15.83
N LEU A 95 -14.86 3.28 16.66
CA LEU A 95 -16.07 2.51 16.99
C LEU A 95 -16.94 2.25 15.74
N GLU A 96 -17.08 3.24 14.85
CA GLU A 96 -17.86 3.09 13.63
C GLU A 96 -17.18 2.12 12.63
N SER A 97 -15.86 2.13 12.55
CA SER A 97 -15.08 1.20 11.71
C SER A 97 -15.15 -0.22 12.25
N GLU A 98 -14.94 -0.43 13.55
CA GLU A 98 -15.04 -1.73 14.20
C GLU A 98 -16.46 -2.31 14.08
N ALA A 99 -17.50 -1.46 14.21
CA ALA A 99 -18.89 -1.89 14.05
C ALA A 99 -19.18 -2.38 12.62
N ILE A 100 -18.63 -1.72 11.59
CA ILE A 100 -18.74 -2.19 10.21
C ILE A 100 -18.09 -3.56 10.07
N LEU A 101 -16.84 -3.74 10.52
CA LEU A 101 -16.13 -5.00 10.40
C LEU A 101 -16.88 -6.15 11.06
N HIS A 102 -17.32 -5.97 12.29
CA HIS A 102 -18.11 -6.99 13.01
C HIS A 102 -19.44 -7.31 12.31
N GLN A 103 -20.13 -6.30 11.76
CA GLN A 103 -21.38 -6.50 11.01
C GLN A 103 -21.15 -7.38 9.77
N PHE A 104 -20.00 -7.26 9.12
CA PHE A 104 -19.65 -8.02 7.93
C PHE A 104 -18.86 -9.32 8.23
N GLY A 105 -18.64 -9.65 9.51
CA GLY A 105 -18.10 -10.94 9.95
C GLY A 105 -16.60 -10.93 10.27
N TYR A 106 -15.88 -9.84 10.01
CA TYR A 106 -14.47 -9.72 10.38
C TYR A 106 -14.29 -9.60 11.88
N GLN A 107 -13.33 -10.36 12.43
CA GLN A 107 -13.01 -10.38 13.86
C GLN A 107 -11.58 -9.94 14.15
N LYS A 108 -10.71 -9.92 13.14
CA LYS A 108 -9.31 -9.57 13.27
C LYS A 108 -9.03 -8.30 12.48
N PHE A 109 -8.47 -7.31 13.13
CA PHE A 109 -8.06 -6.07 12.48
C PHE A 109 -6.92 -5.41 13.25
N GLN A 110 -6.16 -4.59 12.55
CA GLN A 110 -5.03 -3.84 13.07
C GLN A 110 -5.08 -2.40 12.58
N TYR A 111 -4.53 -1.49 13.36
CA TYR A 111 -4.45 -0.08 12.97
C TYR A 111 -3.06 0.22 12.41
N ILE A 112 -3.02 1.01 11.35
CA ILE A 112 -1.78 1.44 10.73
C ILE A 112 -1.40 2.82 11.25
N THR A 113 -0.16 2.96 11.70
CA THR A 113 0.44 4.24 12.08
C THR A 113 1.91 4.29 11.65
N GLU A 114 2.61 5.34 12.04
CA GLU A 114 4.03 5.49 11.75
C GLU A 114 4.83 5.78 13.03
N MET A 115 6.06 5.30 13.07
CA MET A 115 6.95 5.47 14.21
C MET A 115 7.17 6.94 14.58
N ASN A 116 7.18 7.85 13.60
CA ASN A 116 7.31 9.30 13.85
C ASN A 116 6.14 9.86 14.67
N PHE A 117 4.91 9.40 14.36
CA PHE A 117 3.73 9.77 15.15
C PHE A 117 3.84 9.25 16.58
N LEU A 118 4.23 8.00 16.78
CA LEU A 118 4.37 7.40 18.12
C LEU A 118 5.46 8.09 18.94
N LYS A 119 6.61 8.39 18.34
CA LYS A 119 7.70 9.14 19.01
C LYS A 119 7.25 10.54 19.45
N SER A 120 6.44 11.21 18.64
CA SER A 120 5.89 12.53 18.94
C SER A 120 4.73 12.50 19.95
N ASN A 121 4.11 11.34 20.13
CA ASN A 121 2.96 11.14 21.01
C ASN A 121 3.18 9.93 21.95
N PRO A 122 4.14 9.95 22.87
CA PRO A 122 4.59 8.78 23.64
C PRO A 122 3.52 8.16 24.56
N THR A 123 2.47 8.91 24.93
CA THR A 123 1.36 8.40 25.74
C THR A 123 0.17 7.93 24.90
N PHE A 124 0.27 7.96 23.56
CA PHE A 124 -0.85 7.63 22.67
C PHE A 124 -1.33 6.19 22.85
N LEU A 125 -0.42 5.22 22.82
CA LEU A 125 -0.75 3.80 22.93
C LEU A 125 -1.46 3.48 24.25
N GLU A 126 -0.94 3.99 25.37
CA GLU A 126 -1.58 3.83 26.67
C GLU A 126 -2.99 4.44 26.69
N HIS A 127 -3.15 5.64 26.09
CA HIS A 127 -4.42 6.35 26.06
C HIS A 127 -5.50 5.63 25.24
N VAL A 128 -5.13 4.98 24.13
CA VAL A 128 -6.07 4.26 23.26
C VAL A 128 -6.20 2.76 23.61
N GLY A 129 -5.37 2.26 24.53
CA GLY A 129 -5.36 0.86 24.96
C GLY A 129 -4.89 -0.10 23.87
N LEU A 130 -3.95 0.33 23.02
CA LEU A 130 -3.37 -0.47 21.96
C LEU A 130 -1.89 -0.78 22.24
N THR A 131 -1.39 -1.85 21.62
CA THR A 131 0.03 -2.21 21.63
C THR A 131 0.59 -2.21 20.22
N ALA A 132 1.85 -1.80 20.08
CA ALA A 132 2.54 -1.89 18.80
C ALA A 132 3.10 -3.30 18.60
N GLU A 133 2.97 -3.84 17.41
CA GLU A 133 3.67 -5.05 17.01
C GLU A 133 5.18 -4.80 16.91
N THR A 134 5.97 -5.88 16.91
CA THR A 134 7.43 -5.81 16.80
C THR A 134 7.89 -5.77 15.34
N ASP A 135 7.08 -6.32 14.46
CA ASP A 135 7.38 -6.40 13.03
C ASP A 135 6.84 -5.15 12.34
N HIS A 136 7.73 -4.42 11.71
CA HIS A 136 7.42 -3.15 11.06
C HIS A 136 7.73 -3.22 9.57
N GLU A 137 7.13 -2.34 8.79
CA GLU A 137 7.48 -2.13 7.39
C GLU A 137 8.26 -0.81 7.22
N TYR A 138 9.16 -0.79 6.26
CA TYR A 138 9.69 0.46 5.74
C TYR A 138 8.87 0.90 4.53
N GLN A 139 8.40 2.14 4.54
CA GLN A 139 8.09 2.84 3.31
C GLN A 139 9.38 3.47 2.80
N MET A 140 9.71 3.17 1.54
CA MET A 140 10.92 3.70 0.92
C MET A 140 10.51 4.59 -0.26
N ARG A 141 11.15 5.76 -0.39
CA ARG A 141 10.95 6.69 -1.51
C ARG A 141 12.19 6.74 -2.39
N TRP A 142 11.97 6.69 -3.70
CA TRP A 142 13.05 6.80 -4.67
C TRP A 142 13.63 8.22 -4.68
N GLN A 143 14.94 8.29 -4.66
CA GLN A 143 15.71 9.52 -4.84
C GLN A 143 16.62 9.31 -6.04
N HIS A 144 16.79 10.34 -6.88
CA HIS A 144 17.60 10.23 -8.09
C HIS A 144 18.87 9.44 -7.84
N SER A 145 18.95 8.24 -8.44
CA SER A 145 20.12 7.39 -8.35
C SER A 145 21.15 7.82 -9.37
N GLN A 146 22.40 7.92 -8.95
CA GLN A 146 23.56 8.08 -9.85
C GLN A 146 24.07 6.73 -10.38
N TYR A 147 23.42 5.61 -10.02
CA TYR A 147 23.84 4.28 -10.44
C TYR A 147 23.36 3.98 -11.84
N ASP A 148 24.30 3.87 -12.77
CA ASP A 148 24.05 3.28 -14.08
C ASP A 148 24.05 1.75 -13.90
N LEU A 149 22.83 1.19 -13.79
CA LEU A 149 22.68 -0.26 -13.74
C LEU A 149 23.07 -0.84 -15.10
N ALA A 150 24.07 -1.71 -15.12
CA ALA A 150 24.56 -2.36 -16.32
C ALA A 150 23.39 -2.95 -17.13
N ASN A 151 23.33 -2.59 -18.41
CA ASN A 151 22.28 -3.03 -19.31
C ASN A 151 22.27 -4.56 -19.41
N ARG A 152 21.22 -5.23 -18.93
CA ARG A 152 21.08 -6.69 -18.98
C ARG A 152 20.37 -7.07 -20.27
N THR A 153 21.14 -7.41 -21.29
CA THR A 153 20.63 -7.79 -22.62
C THR A 153 19.94 -9.17 -22.66
N ALA A 154 20.06 -9.95 -21.58
CA ALA A 154 19.53 -11.33 -21.52
C ALA A 154 18.08 -11.43 -21.02
N VAL A 155 17.34 -10.30 -20.94
CA VAL A 155 15.94 -10.27 -20.47
C VAL A 155 15.10 -9.29 -21.26
N LYS A 156 13.80 -9.56 -21.34
CA LYS A 156 12.77 -8.68 -21.91
C LYS A 156 12.00 -8.03 -20.76
N PHE A 157 11.77 -6.74 -20.87
CA PHE A 157 10.91 -5.96 -19.96
C PHE A 157 9.70 -5.47 -20.73
N GLN A 158 8.51 -5.79 -20.26
CA GLN A 158 7.26 -5.42 -20.93
C GLN A 158 6.11 -5.26 -19.95
N ARG A 159 5.00 -4.69 -20.41
CA ARG A 159 3.73 -4.70 -19.67
C ARG A 159 3.16 -6.12 -19.65
N LEU A 160 2.51 -6.48 -18.54
CA LEU A 160 1.76 -7.72 -18.41
C LEU A 160 0.75 -7.85 -19.56
N GLN A 161 0.63 -9.04 -20.12
CA GLN A 161 -0.36 -9.39 -21.13
C GLN A 161 -1.42 -10.32 -20.52
N GLN A 162 -2.62 -10.33 -21.07
CA GLN A 162 -3.70 -11.22 -20.62
C GLN A 162 -3.27 -12.69 -20.53
N ALA A 163 -2.47 -13.15 -21.48
CA ALA A 163 -1.97 -14.51 -21.51
C ALA A 163 -0.98 -14.87 -20.41
N ASP A 164 -0.40 -13.88 -19.75
CA ASP A 164 0.59 -14.09 -18.67
C ASP A 164 -0.05 -14.20 -17.29
N ILE A 165 -1.33 -13.81 -17.14
CA ILE A 165 -2.00 -13.64 -15.82
C ILE A 165 -1.97 -14.92 -15.00
N GLU A 166 -2.32 -16.07 -15.59
CA GLU A 166 -2.40 -17.33 -14.86
C GLU A 166 -1.01 -17.74 -14.32
N ASN A 167 0.02 -17.71 -15.19
CA ASN A 167 1.38 -18.02 -14.79
C ASN A 167 1.97 -17.05 -13.77
N ILE A 168 1.69 -15.75 -13.93
CA ILE A 168 2.12 -14.73 -12.94
C ILE A 168 1.37 -14.92 -11.61
N GLY A 169 0.08 -15.31 -11.63
CA GLY A 169 -0.69 -15.67 -10.44
C GLY A 169 -0.06 -16.83 -9.66
N GLU A 170 0.31 -17.91 -10.35
CA GLU A 170 1.00 -19.06 -9.75
C GLU A 170 2.35 -18.66 -9.14
N LEU A 171 3.15 -17.87 -9.88
CA LEU A 171 4.44 -17.38 -9.38
C LEU A 171 4.29 -16.43 -8.20
N ASN A 172 3.23 -15.61 -8.18
CA ASN A 172 2.89 -14.72 -7.07
C ASN A 172 2.54 -15.52 -5.82
N ALA A 173 1.67 -16.55 -5.96
CA ALA A 173 1.31 -17.45 -4.88
C ALA A 173 2.55 -18.11 -4.24
N LEU A 174 3.48 -18.58 -5.06
CA LEU A 174 4.75 -19.16 -4.60
C LEU A 174 5.67 -18.13 -3.94
N ALA A 175 5.67 -16.89 -4.43
CA ALA A 175 6.56 -15.83 -3.93
C ALA A 175 6.15 -15.33 -2.55
N PHE A 176 4.84 -15.28 -2.26
CA PHE A 176 4.24 -14.73 -1.05
C PHE A 176 3.56 -15.78 -0.17
N GLU A 177 3.69 -17.07 -0.50
CA GLU A 177 3.13 -18.19 0.28
C GLU A 177 1.62 -18.09 0.51
N MET A 178 0.89 -17.64 -0.52
CA MET A 178 -0.55 -17.42 -0.49
C MET A 178 -1.32 -18.41 -1.38
N ASN A 179 -2.64 -18.41 -1.27
CA ASN A 179 -3.51 -19.24 -2.09
C ASN A 179 -3.42 -18.82 -3.58
N ILE A 180 -3.39 -19.81 -4.50
CA ILE A 180 -3.28 -19.56 -5.96
C ILE A 180 -4.50 -18.78 -6.50
N GLU A 181 -5.72 -19.11 -6.04
CA GLU A 181 -6.94 -18.44 -6.51
C GLU A 181 -6.94 -16.96 -6.08
N GLU A 182 -6.52 -16.70 -4.85
CA GLU A 182 -6.38 -15.35 -4.30
C GLU A 182 -5.28 -14.57 -5.04
N ALA A 183 -4.10 -15.16 -5.21
CA ALA A 183 -3.00 -14.56 -5.96
C ALA A 183 -3.40 -14.21 -7.40
N THR A 184 -4.06 -15.14 -8.09
CA THR A 184 -4.53 -14.93 -9.48
C THR A 184 -5.62 -13.85 -9.53
N ARG A 185 -6.53 -13.83 -8.54
CA ARG A 185 -7.53 -12.76 -8.41
C ARG A 185 -6.89 -11.39 -8.26
N ALA A 186 -5.88 -11.26 -7.38
CA ALA A 186 -5.16 -10.01 -7.17
C ALA A 186 -4.46 -9.52 -8.46
N ILE A 187 -3.76 -10.41 -9.19
CA ILE A 187 -3.13 -10.08 -10.47
C ILE A 187 -4.17 -9.69 -11.52
N THR A 188 -5.31 -10.41 -11.59
CA THR A 188 -6.39 -10.10 -12.52
C THR A 188 -7.01 -8.74 -12.24
N THR A 189 -7.26 -8.42 -10.97
CA THR A 189 -7.79 -7.12 -10.53
C THR A 189 -6.83 -5.99 -10.91
N ALA A 190 -5.53 -6.15 -10.62
CA ALA A 190 -4.50 -5.18 -10.98
C ALA A 190 -4.39 -4.98 -12.51
N PHE A 191 -4.52 -6.05 -13.29
CA PHE A 191 -4.47 -5.98 -14.76
C PHE A 191 -5.65 -5.19 -15.36
N HIS A 192 -6.84 -5.29 -14.78
CA HIS A 192 -8.04 -4.61 -15.25
C HIS A 192 -8.28 -3.24 -14.63
N ASP A 193 -7.45 -2.83 -13.69
CA ASP A 193 -7.51 -1.51 -13.08
C ASP A 193 -6.81 -0.46 -13.96
N ASP A 194 -7.58 0.53 -14.43
CA ASP A 194 -7.05 1.64 -15.22
C ASP A 194 -6.03 2.50 -14.44
N GLY A 195 -6.08 2.45 -13.11
CA GLY A 195 -5.14 3.13 -12.21
C GLY A 195 -3.84 2.36 -11.97
N THR A 196 -3.73 1.12 -12.44
CA THR A 196 -2.57 0.25 -12.19
C THR A 196 -1.83 -0.09 -13.48
N VAL A 197 -0.51 -0.17 -13.39
CA VAL A 197 0.36 -0.60 -14.48
C VAL A 197 1.16 -1.82 -14.02
N CYS A 198 0.96 -2.96 -14.68
CA CYS A 198 1.64 -4.21 -14.37
C CYS A 198 2.81 -4.45 -15.32
N PHE A 199 3.98 -4.78 -14.77
CA PHE A 199 5.19 -5.08 -15.52
C PHE A 199 5.69 -6.50 -15.27
N VAL A 200 6.22 -7.13 -16.32
CA VAL A 200 6.87 -8.43 -16.25
C VAL A 200 8.29 -8.38 -16.78
N LEU A 201 9.14 -9.17 -16.18
CA LEU A 201 10.49 -9.45 -16.64
C LEU A 201 10.54 -10.90 -17.14
N LYS A 202 10.98 -11.10 -18.39
CA LYS A 202 11.07 -12.43 -19.01
C LYS A 202 12.50 -12.71 -19.48
N THR A 203 12.84 -14.00 -19.57
CA THR A 203 14.02 -14.44 -20.30
C THR A 203 13.85 -14.19 -21.80
N LEU A 204 14.92 -14.36 -22.60
CA LEU A 204 14.83 -14.31 -24.06
C LEU A 204 13.95 -15.44 -24.64
N ASN A 205 13.77 -16.52 -23.89
CA ASN A 205 12.90 -17.65 -24.25
C ASN A 205 11.46 -17.49 -23.75
N ASP A 206 11.05 -16.28 -23.38
CA ASP A 206 9.71 -15.93 -22.91
C ASP A 206 9.28 -16.55 -21.56
N GLU A 207 10.22 -17.05 -20.75
CA GLU A 207 9.94 -17.48 -19.38
C GLU A 207 9.77 -16.27 -18.47
N ASP A 208 8.66 -16.22 -17.69
CA ASP A 208 8.42 -15.19 -16.68
C ASP A 208 9.35 -15.39 -15.48
N ILE A 209 10.12 -14.34 -15.13
CA ILE A 209 11.10 -14.39 -14.05
C ILE A 209 10.90 -13.31 -13.00
N GLY A 210 10.03 -12.33 -13.25
CA GLY A 210 9.72 -11.27 -12.28
C GLY A 210 8.49 -10.49 -12.67
N TYR A 211 7.86 -9.91 -11.65
CA TYR A 211 6.66 -9.09 -11.78
C TYR A 211 6.70 -7.92 -10.80
N CYS A 212 6.01 -6.86 -11.15
CA CYS A 212 5.68 -5.75 -10.24
C CYS A 212 4.44 -5.02 -10.76
N ALA A 213 3.52 -4.72 -9.87
CA ALA A 213 2.43 -3.79 -10.10
C ALA A 213 2.80 -2.39 -9.59
N VAL A 214 2.25 -1.37 -10.23
CA VAL A 214 2.45 0.04 -9.85
C VAL A 214 1.11 0.75 -9.86
N ASP A 215 0.63 1.15 -8.69
CA ASP A 215 -0.49 2.09 -8.60
C ASP A 215 -0.05 3.47 -9.07
N ASN A 216 -0.86 4.07 -9.95
CA ASN A 216 -0.61 5.36 -10.60
C ASN A 216 -1.47 6.47 -9.99
N GLY A 217 -1.62 6.50 -8.66
CA GLY A 217 -2.34 7.52 -7.91
C GLY A 217 -1.62 8.87 -7.86
N THR A 218 -1.55 9.49 -6.69
CA THR A 218 -0.79 10.74 -6.47
C THR A 218 0.72 10.55 -6.64
N GLU A 219 1.21 9.37 -6.33
CA GLU A 219 2.58 8.89 -6.54
C GLU A 219 2.52 7.51 -7.21
N TYR A 220 3.65 7.03 -7.70
CA TYR A 220 3.79 5.66 -8.19
C TYR A 220 4.11 4.73 -7.02
N TYR A 221 3.13 3.94 -6.56
CA TYR A 221 3.33 2.98 -5.50
C TYR A 221 3.59 1.58 -6.08
N LEU A 222 4.82 1.06 -5.89
CA LEU A 222 5.22 -0.26 -6.35
C LEU A 222 4.78 -1.31 -5.32
N TYR A 223 4.13 -2.37 -5.79
CA TYR A 223 3.66 -3.47 -4.93
C TYR A 223 3.68 -4.81 -5.66
N ASN A 224 3.48 -5.91 -4.94
CA ASN A 224 3.56 -7.27 -5.44
C ASN A 224 4.84 -7.55 -6.26
N LEU A 225 5.97 -6.97 -5.85
CA LEU A 225 7.23 -7.17 -6.54
C LEU A 225 7.86 -8.49 -6.15
N PHE A 226 8.04 -9.37 -7.11
CA PHE A 226 8.79 -10.60 -6.89
C PHE A 226 9.75 -10.92 -8.05
N ILE A 227 10.74 -11.75 -7.71
CA ILE A 227 11.61 -12.45 -8.68
C ILE A 227 11.47 -13.95 -8.40
N LYS A 228 11.26 -14.75 -9.46
CA LYS A 228 11.20 -16.20 -9.41
C LYS A 228 12.42 -16.75 -8.68
N HIS A 229 12.23 -17.75 -7.83
CA HIS A 229 13.23 -18.22 -6.87
C HIS A 229 14.60 -18.50 -7.51
N GLU A 230 14.63 -19.19 -8.66
CA GLU A 230 15.85 -19.59 -9.36
C GLU A 230 16.66 -18.41 -9.92
N TYR A 231 16.01 -17.24 -10.03
CA TYR A 231 16.62 -15.99 -10.52
C TYR A 231 16.92 -14.98 -9.39
N ARG A 232 16.65 -15.34 -8.12
CA ARG A 232 16.98 -14.47 -6.96
C ARG A 232 18.48 -14.35 -6.79
N ASN A 233 18.90 -13.35 -6.01
CA ASN A 233 20.31 -13.03 -5.70
C ASN A 233 21.21 -12.69 -6.91
N GLN A 234 20.61 -12.46 -8.08
CA GLN A 234 21.31 -12.11 -9.32
C GLN A 234 21.12 -10.63 -9.70
N GLY A 235 20.47 -9.83 -8.84
CA GLY A 235 20.22 -8.40 -9.03
C GLY A 235 19.03 -8.07 -9.94
N TYR A 236 18.18 -9.04 -10.29
CA TYR A 236 17.00 -8.80 -11.12
C TYR A 236 15.95 -7.92 -10.47
N ALA A 237 15.76 -7.98 -9.14
CA ALA A 237 14.83 -7.08 -8.44
C ALA A 237 15.26 -5.61 -8.59
N THR A 238 16.52 -5.29 -8.33
CA THR A 238 17.09 -3.95 -8.54
C THR A 238 16.91 -3.49 -9.98
N TYR A 239 17.16 -4.39 -10.94
CA TYR A 239 17.06 -4.09 -12.36
C TYR A 239 15.61 -3.84 -12.80
N LEU A 240 14.64 -4.67 -12.35
CA LEU A 240 13.22 -4.48 -12.63
C LEU A 240 12.73 -3.13 -12.11
N VAL A 241 13.06 -2.79 -10.87
CA VAL A 241 12.72 -1.49 -10.28
C VAL A 241 13.30 -0.32 -11.07
N ASP A 242 14.57 -0.38 -11.47
CA ASP A 242 15.21 0.66 -12.30
C ASP A 242 14.51 0.82 -13.65
N LEU A 243 14.14 -0.28 -14.31
CA LEU A 243 13.40 -0.25 -15.57
C LEU A 243 12.03 0.40 -15.42
N ILE A 244 11.30 0.07 -14.35
CA ILE A 244 9.98 0.66 -14.04
C ILE A 244 10.12 2.17 -13.83
N VAL A 245 11.06 2.59 -12.99
CA VAL A 245 11.31 4.02 -12.73
C VAL A 245 11.63 4.75 -14.03
N ARG A 246 12.54 4.23 -14.86
CA ARG A 246 12.89 4.83 -16.16
C ARG A 246 11.71 4.90 -17.12
N GLU A 247 10.87 3.86 -17.16
CA GLU A 247 9.72 3.81 -18.08
C GLU A 247 8.65 4.83 -17.69
N LEU A 248 8.28 4.87 -16.41
CA LEU A 248 7.22 5.75 -15.93
C LEU A 248 7.65 7.22 -15.83
N SER A 249 8.92 7.48 -15.55
CA SER A 249 9.48 8.86 -15.55
C SER A 249 9.44 9.55 -16.91
N LYS A 250 9.27 8.80 -18.00
CA LYS A 250 9.07 9.39 -19.34
C LYS A 250 7.69 10.03 -19.51
N GLN A 251 6.71 9.67 -18.68
CA GLN A 251 5.31 10.06 -18.84
C GLN A 251 4.97 11.29 -17.99
N ILE A 252 4.95 11.14 -16.69
CA ILE A 252 4.62 12.18 -15.72
C ILE A 252 5.65 12.11 -14.59
N GLN A 253 6.10 13.26 -14.13
CA GLN A 253 7.01 13.33 -12.99
C GLN A 253 6.21 13.17 -11.70
N LYS A 254 6.27 11.98 -11.12
CA LYS A 254 5.72 11.64 -9.79
C LYS A 254 6.81 10.97 -8.97
N ASP A 255 6.65 11.00 -7.67
CA ASP A 255 7.52 10.25 -6.76
C ASP A 255 7.22 8.74 -6.85
N PHE A 256 8.24 7.92 -6.61
CA PHE A 256 8.11 6.47 -6.54
C PHE A 256 8.26 6.02 -5.09
N VAL A 257 7.34 5.18 -4.65
CA VAL A 257 7.27 4.66 -3.28
C VAL A 257 7.13 3.14 -3.32
N ILE A 258 7.70 2.45 -2.34
CA ILE A 258 7.58 1.01 -2.16
C ILE A 258 7.52 0.67 -0.67
N GLY A 259 6.64 -0.26 -0.28
CA GLY A 259 6.62 -0.89 1.03
C GLY A 259 7.52 -2.11 1.09
N VAL A 260 8.13 -2.37 2.25
CA VAL A 260 8.94 -3.57 2.46
C VAL A 260 9.04 -3.90 3.94
N ASP A 261 8.81 -5.16 4.29
CA ASP A 261 9.08 -5.67 5.64
C ASP A 261 10.54 -5.41 6.03
N GLN A 262 10.76 -4.85 7.23
CA GLN A 262 12.11 -4.52 7.72
C GLN A 262 13.01 -5.76 7.83
N THR A 263 12.44 -6.95 8.02
CA THR A 263 13.18 -8.21 8.10
C THR A 263 13.55 -8.77 6.72
N ASN A 264 12.92 -8.28 5.64
CA ASN A 264 13.24 -8.65 4.26
C ASN A 264 14.51 -7.91 3.78
N ILE A 265 15.62 -8.21 4.43
CA ILE A 265 16.93 -7.59 4.14
C ILE A 265 17.33 -7.67 2.65
N PRO A 266 17.09 -8.79 1.93
CA PRO A 266 17.36 -8.84 0.49
C PRO A 266 16.61 -7.80 -0.32
N ALA A 267 15.32 -7.59 -0.05
CA ALA A 267 14.49 -6.60 -0.74
C ALA A 267 14.93 -5.17 -0.40
N VAL A 268 15.13 -4.86 0.90
CA VAL A 268 15.65 -3.56 1.36
C VAL A 268 16.96 -3.21 0.64
N LYS A 269 17.90 -4.16 0.53
CA LYS A 269 19.17 -3.96 -0.20
C LYS A 269 18.95 -3.74 -1.70
N ALA A 270 18.01 -4.48 -2.32
CA ALA A 270 17.71 -4.34 -3.74
C ALA A 270 17.15 -2.95 -4.06
N TYR A 271 16.19 -2.47 -3.23
CA TYR A 271 15.56 -1.15 -3.39
C TYR A 271 16.54 -0.01 -3.09
N THR A 272 17.35 -0.14 -2.04
CA THR A 272 18.41 0.83 -1.74
C THR A 272 19.37 0.95 -2.92
N LYS A 273 19.78 -0.18 -3.52
CA LYS A 273 20.65 -0.18 -4.71
C LYS A 273 19.97 0.43 -5.94
N ALA A 274 18.64 0.32 -6.07
CA ALA A 274 17.86 0.98 -7.11
C ALA A 274 17.65 2.49 -6.87
N GLY A 275 18.10 3.03 -5.74
CA GLY A 275 18.02 4.46 -5.41
C GLY A 275 16.92 4.85 -4.43
N PHE A 276 16.23 3.88 -3.82
CA PHE A 276 15.27 4.14 -2.76
C PHE A 276 15.97 4.36 -1.41
N LYS A 277 15.39 5.23 -0.59
CA LYS A 277 15.77 5.44 0.82
C LYS A 277 14.56 5.24 1.71
N ILE A 278 14.80 4.77 2.91
CA ILE A 278 13.76 4.69 3.95
C ILE A 278 13.25 6.11 4.21
N GLU A 279 11.96 6.30 4.06
CA GLU A 279 11.24 7.54 4.30
C GLU A 279 10.59 7.51 5.68
N THR A 280 9.90 6.42 5.98
CA THR A 280 9.26 6.22 7.27
C THR A 280 9.19 4.73 7.64
N GLU A 281 8.88 4.47 8.90
CA GLU A 281 8.68 3.16 9.49
C GLU A 281 7.19 3.04 9.84
N VAL A 282 6.50 2.11 9.18
CA VAL A 282 5.08 1.81 9.36
C VAL A 282 4.94 0.80 10.50
N VAL A 283 4.02 1.05 11.40
CA VAL A 283 3.80 0.29 12.63
C VAL A 283 2.35 -0.18 12.69
N TYR A 284 2.16 -1.44 13.02
CA TYR A 284 0.86 -2.06 13.21
C TYR A 284 0.49 -2.06 14.70
N LEU A 285 -0.77 -1.72 15.01
CA LEU A 285 -1.29 -1.64 16.38
C LEU A 285 -2.46 -2.60 16.57
N GLN A 286 -2.45 -3.32 17.69
CA GLN A 286 -3.53 -4.22 18.12
C GLN A 286 -4.03 -3.89 19.52
#